data_6df539e86a8380d48990d838751ad4e3
#
_entry.id   6df539e86a8380d48990d838751ad4e3
#
_cell.length_a   1.000
_cell.length_b   1.000
_cell.length_c   1.000
_cell.angle_alpha   90.00
_cell.angle_beta   90.00
_cell.angle_gamma   90.00
#
_symmetry.space_group_name_H-M   'P 1'
#
loop_
_entity.id
_entity.type
_entity.pdbx_description
1 polymer ?
#
loop_
_entity_poly.entity_id
_entity_poly.type
_entity_poly.pdbx_seq_one_letter_code
_entity_poly.pdbx_strand_id
1 'polypeptide(L)'
;MIHNDTVADAKANPDLEQPYHELGLKDDEYARIKELLGRRPTDAELAMYSVMWSEHCSYKSSKTHLRYFGETTTEEMKSKMLAGIGENAGVIDIGDGHAVTFKVESHNHPSYVEPYQGAATGVGGIVRDIMAMGARPVAVMDQLRFGPADLPDTQRVLPGVVAGVGGYGNSLGLPNIGGETVFDATYAGNPLVNALCVGTLKTEDLKLAFASGKGNRVILFGSRTGLDGIGGVSVLASDTFEEGAERKLPAVQVGDPFAEKVLIECCLDLYRANVVVGIQDLGGAGLSCATAELASAGAVSYTHLTLPTKA
;
A
#
# COMPACT_ATOMS: atom_id res chain seq x y z
N MET A 1 -27.85 0.69 19.42
CA MET A 1 -26.64 -0.04 19.90
C MET A 1 -26.12 -0.79 18.71
N ILE A 2 -24.89 -0.52 18.28
CA ILE A 2 -24.23 -1.31 17.23
C ILE A 2 -24.01 -2.68 17.88
N HIS A 3 -24.67 -3.72 17.38
CA HIS A 3 -24.45 -5.09 17.81
C HIS A 3 -23.03 -5.47 17.35
N ASN A 4 -22.14 -5.72 18.28
CA ASN A 4 -20.77 -6.12 17.96
C ASN A 4 -20.78 -7.65 17.81
N ASP A 5 -20.71 -8.15 16.58
CA ASP A 5 -20.69 -9.58 16.31
C ASP A 5 -19.40 -10.21 16.88
N THR A 6 -19.53 -11.02 17.91
CA THR A 6 -18.41 -11.61 18.63
C THR A 6 -18.07 -13.02 18.11
N VAL A 7 -16.90 -13.53 18.50
CA VAL A 7 -16.53 -14.92 18.23
C VAL A 7 -17.51 -15.92 18.84
N ALA A 8 -18.11 -15.57 19.98
CA ALA A 8 -19.15 -16.40 20.61
C ALA A 8 -20.42 -16.43 19.75
N ASP A 9 -20.85 -15.27 19.24
CA ASP A 9 -21.98 -15.17 18.32
C ASP A 9 -21.73 -15.92 17.03
N ALA A 10 -20.52 -15.82 16.48
CA ALA A 10 -20.12 -16.53 15.26
C ALA A 10 -20.18 -18.06 15.42
N LYS A 11 -19.85 -18.57 16.61
CA LYS A 11 -19.96 -19.99 16.93
C LYS A 11 -21.41 -20.43 17.19
N ALA A 12 -22.19 -19.58 17.84
CA ALA A 12 -23.58 -19.88 18.16
C ALA A 12 -24.51 -19.86 16.94
N ASN A 13 -24.15 -19.07 15.93
CA ASN A 13 -24.95 -18.86 14.70
C ASN A 13 -24.09 -19.17 13.47
N PRO A 14 -23.71 -20.44 13.23
CA PRO A 14 -22.79 -20.82 12.14
C PRO A 14 -23.38 -20.58 10.74
N ASP A 15 -24.69 -20.62 10.61
CA ASP A 15 -25.44 -20.53 9.34
C ASP A 15 -25.99 -19.11 9.08
N LEU A 16 -25.63 -18.12 9.90
CA LEU A 16 -26.04 -16.73 9.67
C LEU A 16 -25.51 -16.28 8.31
N GLU A 17 -26.40 -15.80 7.46
CA GLU A 17 -26.05 -15.24 6.15
C GLU A 17 -25.25 -13.97 6.33
N GLN A 18 -24.15 -13.85 5.58
CA GLN A 18 -23.23 -12.70 5.65
C GLN A 18 -23.04 -12.10 4.25
N PRO A 19 -22.84 -10.78 4.13
CA PRO A 19 -22.79 -10.08 2.84
C PRO A 19 -21.40 -10.17 2.17
N TYR A 20 -20.82 -11.37 2.09
CA TYR A 20 -19.45 -11.55 1.57
C TYR A 20 -19.32 -11.23 0.08
N HIS A 21 -20.38 -11.41 -0.72
CA HIS A 21 -20.40 -10.99 -2.12
C HIS A 21 -20.35 -9.46 -2.27
N GLU A 22 -21.06 -8.74 -1.43
CA GLU A 22 -21.05 -7.27 -1.42
C GLU A 22 -19.66 -6.73 -1.05
N LEU A 23 -18.89 -7.51 -0.29
CA LEU A 23 -17.51 -7.24 0.07
C LEU A 23 -16.49 -7.74 -0.96
N GLY A 24 -16.93 -8.28 -2.11
CA GLY A 24 -16.08 -8.71 -3.22
C GLY A 24 -15.44 -10.08 -3.06
N LEU A 25 -15.89 -10.89 -2.10
CA LEU A 25 -15.44 -12.27 -1.93
C LEU A 25 -16.28 -13.23 -2.80
N LYS A 26 -15.63 -14.28 -3.31
CA LYS A 26 -16.26 -15.38 -4.03
C LYS A 26 -16.69 -16.49 -3.08
N ASP A 27 -17.55 -17.39 -3.54
CA ASP A 27 -18.06 -18.52 -2.74
C ASP A 27 -16.95 -19.42 -2.19
N ASP A 28 -15.98 -19.73 -3.04
CA ASP A 28 -14.82 -20.56 -2.66
C ASP A 28 -13.90 -19.86 -1.68
N GLU A 29 -13.72 -18.53 -1.80
CA GLU A 29 -12.95 -17.73 -0.87
C GLU A 29 -13.63 -17.67 0.50
N TYR A 30 -14.93 -17.44 0.54
CA TYR A 30 -15.70 -17.44 1.78
C TYR A 30 -15.72 -18.84 2.45
N ALA A 31 -15.87 -19.90 1.65
CA ALA A 31 -15.77 -21.27 2.16
C ALA A 31 -14.39 -21.54 2.79
N ARG A 32 -13.33 -21.06 2.15
CA ARG A 32 -11.96 -21.18 2.68
C ARG A 32 -11.75 -20.41 3.97
N ILE A 33 -12.32 -19.22 4.12
CA ILE A 33 -12.29 -18.45 5.38
C ILE A 33 -12.94 -19.27 6.51
N LYS A 34 -14.11 -19.85 6.27
CA LYS A 34 -14.79 -20.68 7.26
C LYS A 34 -13.98 -21.91 7.65
N GLU A 35 -13.32 -22.54 6.69
CA GLU A 35 -12.43 -23.67 6.96
C GLU A 35 -11.25 -23.28 7.84
N LEU A 36 -10.57 -22.17 7.52
CA LEU A 36 -9.42 -21.66 8.28
C LEU A 36 -9.79 -21.30 9.72
N LEU A 37 -10.96 -20.72 9.94
CA LEU A 37 -11.42 -20.31 11.27
C LEU A 37 -12.08 -21.43 12.06
N GLY A 38 -12.52 -22.51 11.38
CA GLY A 38 -13.35 -23.57 11.97
C GLY A 38 -14.75 -23.09 12.40
N ARG A 39 -15.18 -21.94 11.88
CA ARG A 39 -16.46 -21.27 12.15
C ARG A 39 -16.72 -20.21 11.08
N ARG A 40 -17.92 -19.59 11.07
CA ARG A 40 -18.07 -18.38 10.27
C ARG A 40 -17.18 -17.24 10.83
N PRO A 41 -16.72 -16.33 9.99
CA PRO A 41 -16.08 -15.11 10.47
C PRO A 41 -17.06 -14.22 11.25
N THR A 42 -16.57 -13.41 12.16
CA THR A 42 -17.32 -12.25 12.65
C THR A 42 -17.40 -11.20 11.54
N ASP A 43 -18.29 -10.20 11.67
CA ASP A 43 -18.40 -9.13 10.67
C ASP A 43 -17.08 -8.37 10.49
N ALA A 44 -16.36 -8.12 11.56
CA ALA A 44 -15.04 -7.48 11.50
C ALA A 44 -13.98 -8.36 10.81
N GLU A 45 -13.95 -9.66 11.12
CA GLU A 45 -13.05 -10.61 10.46
C GLU A 45 -13.40 -10.74 8.98
N LEU A 46 -14.68 -10.79 8.62
CA LEU A 46 -15.12 -10.85 7.23
C LEU A 46 -14.64 -9.63 6.44
N ALA A 47 -14.81 -8.43 7.01
CA ALA A 47 -14.30 -7.19 6.41
C ALA A 47 -12.77 -7.21 6.24
N MET A 48 -12.02 -7.67 7.25
CA MET A 48 -10.56 -7.81 7.15
C MET A 48 -10.16 -8.81 6.06
N TYR A 49 -10.79 -9.98 6.02
CA TYR A 49 -10.52 -10.99 4.99
C TYR A 49 -10.85 -10.49 3.59
N SER A 50 -11.95 -9.74 3.42
CA SER A 50 -12.33 -9.20 2.11
C SER A 50 -11.26 -8.27 1.53
N VAL A 51 -10.68 -7.40 2.35
CA VAL A 51 -9.60 -6.49 1.93
C VAL A 51 -8.31 -7.27 1.68
N MET A 52 -7.92 -8.16 2.59
CA MET A 52 -6.70 -8.98 2.44
C MET A 52 -6.76 -9.95 1.25
N TRP A 53 -7.95 -10.40 0.87
CA TRP A 53 -8.19 -11.28 -0.30
C TRP A 53 -8.47 -10.52 -1.59
N SER A 54 -8.49 -9.19 -1.55
CA SER A 54 -8.61 -8.36 -2.75
C SER A 54 -7.41 -8.57 -3.69
N GLU A 55 -7.57 -8.29 -4.98
CA GLU A 55 -6.46 -8.37 -5.94
C GLU A 55 -5.27 -7.49 -5.52
N HIS A 56 -5.56 -6.33 -4.94
CA HIS A 56 -4.55 -5.39 -4.48
C HIS A 56 -3.58 -5.99 -3.44
N CYS A 57 -4.11 -6.73 -2.45
CA CYS A 57 -3.28 -7.30 -1.37
C CYS A 57 -2.80 -8.73 -1.69
N SER A 58 -3.62 -9.55 -2.36
CA SER A 58 -3.35 -10.97 -2.55
C SER A 58 -2.68 -11.31 -3.87
N TYR A 59 -2.73 -10.41 -4.86
CA TYR A 59 -2.28 -10.65 -6.23
C TYR A 59 -2.86 -11.92 -6.85
N LYS A 60 -4.09 -12.29 -6.46
CA LYS A 60 -4.69 -13.60 -6.76
C LYS A 60 -4.78 -13.89 -8.26
N SER A 61 -4.98 -12.88 -9.09
CA SER A 61 -5.02 -13.00 -10.56
C SER A 61 -3.65 -12.75 -11.19
N SER A 62 -2.92 -11.75 -10.72
CA SER A 62 -1.65 -11.30 -11.30
C SER A 62 -0.46 -12.21 -11.00
N LYS A 63 -0.55 -13.10 -9.98
CA LYS A 63 0.49 -14.10 -9.68
C LYS A 63 0.96 -14.89 -10.89
N THR A 64 0.07 -15.17 -11.85
CA THR A 64 0.39 -15.87 -13.09
C THR A 64 1.46 -15.12 -13.90
N HIS A 65 1.37 -13.79 -13.94
CA HIS A 65 2.33 -12.94 -14.64
C HIS A 65 3.58 -12.68 -13.80
N LEU A 66 3.41 -12.49 -12.48
CA LEU A 66 4.54 -12.26 -11.56
C LEU A 66 5.53 -13.44 -11.52
N ARG A 67 5.06 -14.66 -11.75
CA ARG A 67 5.91 -15.85 -11.83
C ARG A 67 7.04 -15.70 -12.83
N TYR A 68 6.81 -14.98 -13.94
CA TYR A 68 7.82 -14.72 -14.97
C TYR A 68 9.09 -14.06 -14.41
N PHE A 69 8.95 -13.15 -13.47
CA PHE A 69 10.12 -12.50 -12.84
C PHE A 69 10.95 -13.51 -12.03
N GLY A 70 10.29 -14.42 -11.32
CA GLY A 70 10.98 -15.50 -10.61
C GLY A 70 11.73 -16.46 -11.54
N GLU A 71 11.19 -16.75 -12.72
CA GLU A 71 11.77 -17.63 -13.73
C GLU A 71 12.95 -16.97 -14.47
N THR A 72 12.94 -15.66 -14.62
CA THR A 72 13.97 -14.90 -15.37
C THR A 72 15.07 -14.30 -14.51
N THR A 73 14.89 -14.24 -13.19
CA THR A 73 15.89 -13.71 -12.26
C THR A 73 17.05 -14.70 -12.14
N THR A 74 18.25 -14.27 -12.56
CA THR A 74 19.46 -15.08 -12.53
C THR A 74 20.09 -15.13 -11.12
N GLU A 75 20.97 -16.09 -10.88
CA GLU A 75 21.72 -16.17 -9.62
C GLU A 75 22.63 -14.94 -9.40
N GLU A 76 23.15 -14.36 -10.47
CA GLU A 76 23.91 -13.11 -10.39
C GLU A 76 23.03 -11.95 -9.90
N MET A 77 21.80 -11.81 -10.44
CA MET A 77 20.83 -10.82 -9.96
C MET A 77 20.49 -11.05 -8.49
N LYS A 78 20.18 -12.29 -8.11
CA LYS A 78 19.87 -12.65 -6.72
C LYS A 78 21.00 -12.31 -5.74
N SER A 79 22.25 -12.50 -6.16
CA SER A 79 23.41 -12.23 -5.30
C SER A 79 23.55 -10.76 -4.90
N LYS A 80 22.95 -9.85 -5.65
CA LYS A 80 22.94 -8.41 -5.37
C LYS A 80 21.66 -7.95 -4.64
N MET A 81 20.64 -8.80 -4.58
CA MET A 81 19.37 -8.47 -3.92
C MET A 81 19.52 -8.64 -2.40
N LEU A 82 19.34 -7.55 -1.66
CA LEU A 82 19.32 -7.56 -0.19
C LEU A 82 17.90 -7.72 0.35
N ALA A 83 16.91 -7.25 -0.39
CA ALA A 83 15.49 -7.44 -0.12
C ALA A 83 14.73 -7.53 -1.46
N GLY A 84 13.66 -8.33 -1.49
CA GLY A 84 12.88 -8.59 -2.68
C GLY A 84 11.41 -8.86 -2.37
N ILE A 85 10.83 -9.85 -3.04
CA ILE A 85 9.41 -10.18 -2.93
C ILE A 85 9.03 -10.47 -1.47
N GLY A 86 7.99 -9.78 -0.99
CA GLY A 86 7.49 -9.90 0.39
C GLY A 86 7.91 -8.76 1.32
N GLU A 87 8.81 -7.89 0.87
CA GLU A 87 9.21 -6.68 1.59
C GLU A 87 8.56 -5.42 0.99
N ASN A 88 8.62 -4.29 1.70
CA ASN A 88 8.00 -3.03 1.26
C ASN A 88 8.55 -2.54 -0.07
N ALA A 89 9.85 -2.72 -0.33
CA ALA A 89 10.51 -2.32 -1.56
C ALA A 89 11.68 -3.24 -1.92
N GLY A 90 12.11 -3.21 -3.17
CA GLY A 90 13.34 -3.88 -3.59
C GLY A 90 14.58 -3.14 -3.11
N VAL A 91 15.61 -3.90 -2.69
CA VAL A 91 16.92 -3.34 -2.26
C VAL A 91 18.04 -4.09 -2.95
N ILE A 92 18.93 -3.32 -3.56
CA ILE A 92 20.09 -3.84 -4.31
C ILE A 92 21.37 -3.30 -3.73
N ASP A 93 22.33 -4.18 -3.48
CA ASP A 93 23.70 -3.82 -3.13
C ASP A 93 24.41 -3.16 -4.32
N ILE A 94 24.95 -1.98 -4.10
CA ILE A 94 25.69 -1.21 -5.11
C ILE A 94 27.21 -1.16 -4.81
N GLY A 95 27.66 -1.88 -3.79
CA GLY A 95 29.05 -1.92 -3.35
C GLY A 95 29.38 -0.89 -2.26
N ASP A 96 30.58 -1.01 -1.74
CA ASP A 96 31.17 -0.11 -0.72
C ASP A 96 30.28 0.08 0.54
N GLY A 97 29.49 -0.95 0.88
CA GLY A 97 28.57 -0.91 2.04
C GLY A 97 27.32 -0.04 1.83
N HIS A 98 26.97 0.26 0.58
CA HIS A 98 25.79 1.05 0.24
C HIS A 98 24.78 0.25 -0.58
N ALA A 99 23.52 0.58 -0.43
CA ALA A 99 22.43 -0.01 -1.17
C ALA A 99 21.48 1.06 -1.70
N VAL A 100 20.80 0.72 -2.79
CA VAL A 100 19.71 1.49 -3.37
C VAL A 100 18.42 0.69 -3.18
N THR A 101 17.39 1.37 -2.70
CA THR A 101 16.03 0.85 -2.66
C THR A 101 15.15 1.61 -3.62
N PHE A 102 14.19 0.92 -4.21
CA PHE A 102 13.22 1.54 -5.12
C PHE A 102 11.91 0.76 -5.13
N LYS A 103 10.85 1.49 -5.34
CA LYS A 103 9.51 0.95 -5.57
C LYS A 103 8.81 1.77 -6.64
N VAL A 104 8.08 1.08 -7.50
CA VAL A 104 7.11 1.67 -8.42
C VAL A 104 5.75 1.09 -8.13
N GLU A 105 4.75 1.96 -8.03
CA GLU A 105 3.37 1.54 -7.81
C GLU A 105 2.42 2.43 -8.60
N SER A 106 1.32 1.85 -9.08
CA SER A 106 0.28 2.56 -9.80
C SER A 106 -0.82 3.02 -8.83
N HIS A 107 -1.24 4.27 -8.97
CA HIS A 107 -2.34 4.86 -8.20
C HIS A 107 -3.39 5.42 -9.16
N ASN A 108 -4.00 4.53 -9.96
CA ASN A 108 -4.77 4.89 -11.16
C ASN A 108 -6.16 5.42 -10.83
N HIS A 109 -7.02 4.59 -10.23
CA HIS A 109 -8.41 4.92 -9.97
C HIS A 109 -8.58 6.14 -9.05
N PRO A 110 -7.85 6.26 -7.93
CA PRO A 110 -7.90 7.48 -7.13
C PRO A 110 -7.50 8.73 -7.91
N SER A 111 -6.50 8.63 -8.78
CA SER A 111 -6.06 9.74 -9.64
C SER A 111 -7.05 10.07 -10.75
N TYR A 112 -7.85 9.12 -11.20
CA TYR A 112 -8.93 9.38 -12.14
C TYR A 112 -10.10 10.11 -11.48
N VAL A 113 -10.45 9.71 -10.25
CA VAL A 113 -11.57 10.30 -9.47
C VAL A 113 -11.23 11.71 -8.99
N GLU A 114 -10.11 11.86 -8.29
CA GLU A 114 -9.59 13.13 -7.76
C GLU A 114 -8.10 13.27 -8.14
N PRO A 115 -7.81 13.88 -9.29
CA PRO A 115 -6.48 13.80 -9.90
C PRO A 115 -5.34 14.31 -9.01
N TYR A 116 -5.55 15.44 -8.31
CA TYR A 116 -4.52 15.99 -7.45
C TYR A 116 -4.25 15.09 -6.23
N GLN A 117 -5.27 14.77 -5.46
CA GLN A 117 -5.12 13.99 -4.24
C GLN A 117 -4.72 12.54 -4.52
N GLY A 118 -5.30 11.95 -5.57
CA GLY A 118 -4.95 10.59 -5.98
C GLY A 118 -3.49 10.46 -6.36
N ALA A 119 -2.96 11.36 -7.17
CA ALA A 119 -1.56 11.35 -7.57
C ALA A 119 -0.62 11.71 -6.41
N ALA A 120 -0.98 12.69 -5.58
CA ALA A 120 -0.25 13.06 -4.38
C ALA A 120 -0.11 11.87 -3.41
N THR A 121 -1.20 11.17 -3.14
CA THR A 121 -1.19 9.99 -2.27
C THR A 121 -0.40 8.84 -2.88
N GLY A 122 -0.40 8.70 -4.21
CA GLY A 122 0.44 7.73 -4.92
C GLY A 122 1.92 7.94 -4.63
N VAL A 123 2.39 9.20 -4.69
CA VAL A 123 3.78 9.54 -4.31
C VAL A 123 4.03 9.26 -2.83
N GLY A 124 3.13 9.66 -1.94
CA GLY A 124 3.27 9.42 -0.51
C GLY A 124 3.38 7.92 -0.18
N GLY A 125 2.57 7.07 -0.81
CA GLY A 125 2.62 5.62 -0.60
C GLY A 125 4.00 5.03 -0.85
N ILE A 126 4.58 5.30 -2.01
CA ILE A 126 5.91 4.75 -2.36
C ILE A 126 7.05 5.36 -1.54
N VAL A 127 6.92 6.62 -1.11
CA VAL A 127 7.91 7.24 -0.20
C VAL A 127 7.91 6.54 1.15
N ARG A 128 6.73 6.18 1.68
CA ARG A 128 6.64 5.40 2.93
C ARG A 128 7.28 4.03 2.80
N ASP A 129 7.08 3.32 1.69
CA ASP A 129 7.73 2.03 1.44
C ASP A 129 9.27 2.15 1.47
N ILE A 130 9.81 3.17 0.83
CA ILE A 130 11.25 3.42 0.82
C ILE A 130 11.77 3.70 2.23
N MET A 131 11.06 4.52 2.99
CA MET A 131 11.38 4.82 4.38
C MET A 131 11.32 3.57 5.26
N ALA A 132 10.34 2.69 5.03
CA ALA A 132 10.19 1.45 5.78
C ALA A 132 11.33 0.44 5.53
N MET A 133 12.13 0.64 4.47
CA MET A 133 13.37 -0.14 4.26
C MET A 133 14.58 0.38 5.03
N GLY A 134 14.43 1.39 5.87
CA GLY A 134 15.56 2.03 6.56
C GLY A 134 16.26 3.11 5.73
N ALA A 135 15.73 3.42 4.55
CA ALA A 135 16.36 4.30 3.58
C ALA A 135 15.87 5.74 3.67
N ARG A 136 16.71 6.67 3.24
CA ARG A 136 16.31 8.04 2.94
C ARG A 136 15.79 8.12 1.51
N PRO A 137 14.53 8.52 1.29
CA PRO A 137 14.06 8.88 -0.05
C PRO A 137 14.90 10.03 -0.62
N VAL A 138 15.31 9.94 -1.88
CA VAL A 138 16.20 10.94 -2.50
C VAL A 138 15.68 11.47 -3.83
N ALA A 139 14.81 10.73 -4.51
CA ALA A 139 14.25 11.14 -5.79
C ALA A 139 12.93 10.43 -6.08
N VAL A 140 12.09 11.08 -6.89
CA VAL A 140 10.89 10.49 -7.46
C VAL A 140 10.95 10.52 -8.98
N MET A 141 10.22 9.61 -9.62
CA MET A 141 10.02 9.54 -11.06
C MET A 141 8.59 9.11 -11.34
N ASP A 142 8.06 9.43 -12.51
CA ASP A 142 6.68 9.10 -12.86
C ASP A 142 6.58 8.54 -14.27
N GLN A 143 5.83 7.45 -14.44
CA GLN A 143 5.45 6.94 -15.74
C GLN A 143 3.94 7.09 -15.90
N LEU A 144 3.54 8.05 -16.70
CA LEU A 144 2.16 8.45 -16.89
C LEU A 144 1.62 7.96 -18.23
N ARG A 145 0.43 7.39 -18.21
CA ARG A 145 -0.27 6.94 -19.43
C ARG A 145 -1.67 7.50 -19.41
N PHE A 146 -2.03 8.20 -20.47
CA PHE A 146 -3.34 8.82 -20.64
C PHE A 146 -3.95 8.48 -22.00
N GLY A 147 -5.26 8.61 -22.12
CA GLY A 147 -5.93 8.67 -23.41
C GLY A 147 -5.42 9.82 -24.27
N PRO A 148 -5.84 9.92 -25.55
CA PRO A 148 -5.46 11.03 -26.43
C PRO A 148 -5.59 12.39 -25.74
N ALA A 149 -4.63 13.28 -25.98
CA ALA A 149 -4.52 14.56 -25.27
C ALA A 149 -5.69 15.53 -25.53
N ASP A 150 -6.40 15.33 -26.62
CA ASP A 150 -7.58 16.13 -27.02
C ASP A 150 -8.90 15.62 -26.40
N LEU A 151 -8.89 14.47 -25.74
CA LEU A 151 -10.07 13.99 -25.02
C LEU A 151 -10.37 14.86 -23.80
N PRO A 152 -11.65 15.25 -23.59
CA PRO A 152 -12.06 16.07 -22.45
C PRO A 152 -11.65 15.47 -21.11
N ASP A 153 -11.68 14.15 -20.98
CA ASP A 153 -11.32 13.44 -19.75
C ASP A 153 -9.82 13.48 -19.49
N THR A 154 -8.98 13.32 -20.52
CA THR A 154 -7.53 13.50 -20.40
C THR A 154 -7.20 14.94 -19.99
N GLN A 155 -7.87 15.94 -20.59
CA GLN A 155 -7.70 17.35 -20.23
C GLN A 155 -8.11 17.67 -18.81
N ARG A 156 -9.08 16.95 -18.26
CA ARG A 156 -9.50 17.05 -16.86
C ARG A 156 -8.48 16.45 -15.89
N VAL A 157 -7.96 15.27 -16.20
CA VAL A 157 -7.17 14.44 -15.27
C VAL A 157 -5.70 14.85 -15.25
N LEU A 158 -5.09 15.02 -16.43
CA LEU A 158 -3.63 15.24 -16.55
C LEU A 158 -3.11 16.43 -15.74
N PRO A 159 -3.70 17.63 -15.77
CA PRO A 159 -3.17 18.77 -15.01
C PRO A 159 -3.17 18.52 -13.49
N GLY A 160 -4.21 17.88 -12.99
CA GLY A 160 -4.32 17.53 -11.56
C GLY A 160 -3.29 16.50 -11.14
N VAL A 161 -3.06 15.47 -11.96
CA VAL A 161 -2.04 14.44 -11.70
C VAL A 161 -0.64 15.07 -11.64
N VAL A 162 -0.28 15.87 -12.63
CA VAL A 162 1.04 16.54 -12.67
C VAL A 162 1.22 17.47 -11.45
N ALA A 163 0.18 18.23 -11.11
CA ALA A 163 0.21 19.11 -9.95
C ALA A 163 0.31 18.34 -8.62
N GLY A 164 -0.38 17.20 -8.50
CA GLY A 164 -0.35 16.34 -7.31
C GLY A 164 1.02 15.74 -7.08
N VAL A 165 1.61 15.13 -8.11
CA VAL A 165 2.96 14.57 -8.06
C VAL A 165 3.99 15.65 -7.71
N GLY A 166 4.01 16.75 -8.47
CA GLY A 166 4.97 17.84 -8.26
C GLY A 166 4.82 18.51 -6.91
N GLY A 167 3.58 18.77 -6.47
CA GLY A 167 3.28 19.40 -5.18
C GLY A 167 3.73 18.55 -4.00
N TYR A 168 3.50 17.24 -4.06
CA TYR A 168 3.92 16.32 -3.00
C TYR A 168 5.45 16.20 -2.92
N GLY A 169 6.11 15.92 -4.04
CA GLY A 169 7.57 15.83 -4.10
C GLY A 169 8.26 17.11 -3.62
N ASN A 170 7.79 18.27 -4.07
CA ASN A 170 8.31 19.57 -3.63
C ASN A 170 8.20 19.76 -2.11
N SER A 171 7.07 19.40 -1.53
CA SER A 171 6.85 19.55 -0.08
C SER A 171 7.75 18.62 0.74
N LEU A 172 8.10 17.46 0.21
CA LEU A 172 9.06 16.54 0.83
C LEU A 172 10.53 16.95 0.59
N GLY A 173 10.78 17.83 -0.37
CA GLY A 173 12.12 18.15 -0.84
C GLY A 173 12.74 17.07 -1.72
N LEU A 174 11.91 16.28 -2.39
CA LEU A 174 12.32 15.24 -3.32
C LEU A 174 12.22 15.75 -4.77
N PRO A 175 13.34 15.81 -5.52
CA PRO A 175 13.27 16.18 -6.92
C PRO A 175 12.58 15.09 -7.74
N ASN A 176 11.74 15.49 -8.67
CA ASN A 176 11.33 14.62 -9.76
C ASN A 176 12.42 14.66 -10.83
N ILE A 177 13.13 13.54 -11.02
CA ILE A 177 14.33 13.48 -11.86
C ILE A 177 14.11 12.82 -13.21
N GLY A 178 12.89 12.36 -13.49
CA GLY A 178 12.61 11.71 -14.75
C GLY A 178 11.22 11.10 -14.81
N GLY A 179 11.02 10.31 -15.85
CA GLY A 179 9.74 9.68 -16.17
C GLY A 179 9.39 9.92 -17.64
N GLU A 180 8.17 9.55 -17.97
CA GLU A 180 7.62 9.78 -19.32
C GLU A 180 6.10 9.93 -19.26
N THR A 181 5.55 10.61 -20.26
CA THR A 181 4.11 10.69 -20.46
C THR A 181 3.79 10.17 -21.86
N VAL A 182 2.92 9.18 -21.95
CA VAL A 182 2.48 8.57 -23.20
C VAL A 182 0.97 8.72 -23.34
N PHE A 183 0.52 9.05 -24.55
CA PHE A 183 -0.88 9.17 -24.90
C PHE A 183 -1.26 8.04 -25.87
N ASP A 184 -2.25 7.22 -25.48
CA ASP A 184 -2.76 6.13 -26.31
C ASP A 184 -4.24 5.91 -26.02
N ALA A 185 -5.01 5.58 -27.05
CA ALA A 185 -6.45 5.38 -26.93
C ALA A 185 -6.84 4.28 -25.92
N THR A 186 -5.96 3.32 -25.68
CA THR A 186 -6.16 2.23 -24.71
C THR A 186 -6.34 2.75 -23.29
N TYR A 187 -5.79 3.90 -22.95
CA TYR A 187 -5.87 4.50 -21.62
C TYR A 187 -7.00 5.53 -21.46
N ALA A 188 -7.87 5.65 -22.45
CA ALA A 188 -9.04 6.53 -22.34
C ALA A 188 -9.95 6.04 -21.21
N GLY A 189 -10.30 6.93 -20.26
CA GLY A 189 -11.14 6.60 -19.11
C GLY A 189 -10.45 5.78 -18.01
N ASN A 190 -9.22 5.27 -18.24
CA ASN A 190 -8.46 4.49 -17.25
C ASN A 190 -6.95 4.77 -17.38
N PRO A 191 -6.48 5.94 -16.95
CA PRO A 191 -5.07 6.31 -17.02
C PRO A 191 -4.22 5.42 -16.09
N LEU A 192 -2.94 5.27 -16.42
CA LEU A 192 -1.95 4.74 -15.50
C LEU A 192 -1.14 5.90 -14.90
N VAL A 193 -1.15 5.98 -13.59
CA VAL A 193 -0.38 6.96 -12.81
C VAL A 193 0.60 6.17 -11.95
N ASN A 194 1.79 5.91 -12.50
CA ASN A 194 2.82 5.17 -11.81
C ASN A 194 3.80 6.14 -11.19
N ALA A 195 3.92 6.10 -9.87
CA ALA A 195 4.94 6.82 -9.14
C ALA A 195 6.07 5.86 -8.73
N LEU A 196 7.31 6.31 -8.89
CA LEU A 196 8.50 5.59 -8.46
C LEU A 196 9.28 6.45 -7.49
N CYS A 197 9.72 5.87 -6.39
CA CYS A 197 10.64 6.52 -5.47
C CYS A 197 11.93 5.72 -5.36
N VAL A 198 13.03 6.43 -5.26
CA VAL A 198 14.36 5.88 -5.02
C VAL A 198 14.86 6.36 -3.67
N GLY A 199 15.46 5.48 -2.91
CA GLY A 199 16.13 5.80 -1.66
C GLY A 199 17.54 5.21 -1.58
N THR A 200 18.31 5.72 -0.66
CA THR A 200 19.66 5.24 -0.38
C THR A 200 19.84 4.93 1.09
N LEU A 201 20.62 3.90 1.38
CA LEU A 201 20.94 3.49 2.73
C LEU A 201 22.34 2.86 2.78
N LYS A 202 22.92 2.78 3.99
CA LYS A 202 24.00 1.84 4.22
C LYS A 202 23.41 0.45 4.34
N THR A 203 24.12 -0.56 3.86
CA THR A 203 23.65 -1.96 3.91
C THR A 203 23.33 -2.40 5.34
N GLU A 204 24.07 -1.92 6.32
CA GLU A 204 23.85 -2.20 7.76
C GLU A 204 22.59 -1.56 8.35
N ASP A 205 22.03 -0.51 7.71
CA ASP A 205 20.85 0.21 8.15
C ASP A 205 19.55 -0.40 7.61
N LEU A 206 19.64 -1.45 6.78
CA LEU A 206 18.47 -2.11 6.20
C LEU A 206 17.48 -2.55 7.30
N LYS A 207 16.23 -2.18 7.12
CA LYS A 207 15.11 -2.62 7.96
C LYS A 207 14.15 -3.46 7.12
N LEU A 208 13.59 -4.47 7.74
CA LEU A 208 12.64 -5.38 7.11
C LEU A 208 11.32 -5.39 7.86
N ALA A 209 10.28 -5.84 7.17
CA ALA A 209 8.92 -5.90 7.71
C ALA A 209 8.68 -7.16 8.54
N PHE A 210 9.31 -7.29 9.70
CA PHE A 210 9.07 -8.42 10.59
C PHE A 210 9.01 -8.02 12.05
N ALA A 211 8.09 -8.64 12.80
CA ALA A 211 8.05 -8.52 14.26
C ALA A 211 8.86 -9.64 14.90
N SER A 212 9.71 -9.30 15.87
CA SER A 212 10.50 -10.28 16.60
C SER A 212 10.77 -9.85 18.03
N GLY A 213 11.18 -10.79 18.88
CA GLY A 213 11.55 -10.53 20.26
C GLY A 213 10.36 -10.49 21.23
N LYS A 214 10.33 -11.45 22.15
CA LYS A 214 9.32 -11.48 23.21
C LYS A 214 9.44 -10.25 24.11
N GLY A 215 8.34 -9.51 24.27
CA GLY A 215 8.29 -8.27 25.05
C GLY A 215 8.49 -7.00 24.26
N ASN A 216 8.87 -7.08 22.98
CA ASN A 216 8.89 -5.93 22.10
C ASN A 216 7.47 -5.37 21.91
N ARG A 217 7.40 -4.07 21.66
CA ARG A 217 6.13 -3.35 21.47
C ARG A 217 5.94 -3.03 20.00
N VAL A 218 4.72 -3.17 19.54
CA VAL A 218 4.27 -2.63 18.24
C VAL A 218 3.71 -1.24 18.50
N ILE A 219 4.24 -0.25 17.81
CA ILE A 219 3.87 1.16 17.96
C ILE A 219 3.31 1.65 16.63
N LEU A 220 2.07 2.13 16.64
CA LEU A 220 1.47 2.86 15.53
C LEU A 220 1.78 4.34 15.69
N PHE A 221 2.33 4.96 14.65
CA PHE A 221 2.63 6.39 14.64
C PHE A 221 2.50 6.97 13.24
N GLY A 222 2.36 8.28 13.14
CA GLY A 222 2.14 9.00 11.90
C GLY A 222 0.90 9.90 11.96
N SER A 223 0.41 10.33 10.81
CA SER A 223 -0.81 11.13 10.71
C SER A 223 -2.03 10.36 11.20
N ARG A 224 -3.02 11.10 11.72
CA ARG A 224 -4.31 10.50 12.04
C ARG A 224 -5.02 10.08 10.77
N THR A 225 -5.62 8.90 10.81
CA THR A 225 -6.54 8.44 9.79
C THR A 225 -7.93 9.02 10.04
N GLY A 226 -8.54 9.58 8.98
CA GLY A 226 -9.94 10.00 8.96
C GLY A 226 -10.82 8.96 8.27
N LEU A 227 -11.98 9.41 7.81
CA LEU A 227 -12.85 8.61 6.95
C LEU A 227 -12.46 8.71 5.47
N ASP A 228 -11.56 9.64 5.14
CA ASP A 228 -11.05 9.81 3.78
C ASP A 228 -10.29 8.56 3.33
N GLY A 229 -10.66 8.04 2.18
CA GLY A 229 -10.07 6.81 1.64
C GLY A 229 -10.57 5.52 2.27
N ILE A 230 -11.55 5.58 3.17
CA ILE A 230 -12.14 4.36 3.74
C ILE A 230 -12.75 3.49 2.64
N GLY A 231 -12.39 2.21 2.62
CA GLY A 231 -12.81 1.30 1.56
C GLY A 231 -12.19 1.58 0.18
N GLY A 232 -11.26 2.54 0.07
CA GLY A 232 -10.64 2.94 -1.20
C GLY A 232 -10.05 1.78 -1.98
N VAL A 233 -9.34 0.88 -1.32
CA VAL A 233 -8.77 -0.33 -1.94
C VAL A 233 -9.87 -1.26 -2.47
N SER A 234 -10.93 -1.50 -1.70
CA SER A 234 -12.04 -2.37 -2.10
C SER A 234 -12.90 -1.75 -3.18
N VAL A 235 -13.12 -0.43 -3.11
CA VAL A 235 -14.03 0.31 -4.01
C VAL A 235 -13.33 0.74 -5.30
N LEU A 236 -12.07 1.16 -5.24
CA LEU A 236 -11.38 1.76 -6.38
C LEU A 236 -10.42 0.81 -7.10
N ALA A 237 -9.96 -0.26 -6.47
CA ALA A 237 -8.98 -1.16 -7.08
C ALA A 237 -9.53 -2.02 -8.24
N SER A 238 -10.85 -2.18 -8.33
CA SER A 238 -11.49 -3.07 -9.31
C SER A 238 -12.71 -2.43 -10.00
N ASP A 239 -12.94 -1.14 -9.80
CA ASP A 239 -14.09 -0.44 -10.37
C ASP A 239 -13.87 -0.09 -11.84
N THR A 240 -14.92 -0.22 -12.64
CA THR A 240 -15.01 0.34 -13.99
C THR A 240 -15.82 1.63 -13.93
N PHE A 241 -15.27 2.71 -14.47
CA PHE A 241 -15.96 4.00 -14.49
C PHE A 241 -16.79 4.09 -15.77
N GLU A 242 -18.12 4.10 -15.60
CA GLU A 242 -19.05 4.38 -16.69
C GLU A 242 -19.21 5.89 -16.86
N GLU A 243 -19.44 6.33 -18.10
CA GLU A 243 -19.66 7.74 -18.42
C GLU A 243 -20.91 8.24 -17.69
N GLY A 244 -20.76 9.28 -16.86
CA GLY A 244 -21.86 9.82 -16.04
C GLY A 244 -22.07 9.19 -14.66
N ALA A 245 -21.25 8.21 -14.26
CA ALA A 245 -21.31 7.65 -12.92
C ALA A 245 -20.94 8.68 -11.84
N GLU A 246 -21.58 8.58 -10.68
CA GLU A 246 -21.29 9.46 -9.54
C GLU A 246 -19.87 9.21 -9.02
N ARG A 247 -19.10 10.28 -8.83
CA ARG A 247 -17.71 10.18 -8.36
C ARG A 247 -17.67 9.79 -6.89
N LYS A 248 -16.94 8.71 -6.58
CA LYS A 248 -16.76 8.21 -5.21
C LYS A 248 -15.63 8.97 -4.47
N LEU A 249 -15.74 10.30 -4.41
CA LEU A 249 -14.74 11.18 -3.79
C LEU A 249 -14.35 10.79 -2.35
N PRO A 250 -15.27 10.36 -1.47
CA PRO A 250 -14.91 9.95 -0.11
C PRO A 250 -13.96 8.75 -0.03
N ALA A 251 -13.85 7.96 -1.12
CA ALA A 251 -12.93 6.83 -1.18
C ALA A 251 -11.47 7.24 -1.51
N VAL A 252 -11.21 8.50 -1.83
CA VAL A 252 -9.87 9.02 -2.12
C VAL A 252 -9.25 9.60 -0.86
N GLN A 253 -8.02 9.16 -0.55
CA GLN A 253 -7.25 9.71 0.56
C GLN A 253 -6.77 11.13 0.27
N VAL A 254 -6.63 11.92 1.33
CA VAL A 254 -5.99 13.24 1.29
C VAL A 254 -4.53 13.08 1.72
N GLY A 255 -3.60 13.42 0.83
CA GLY A 255 -2.18 13.35 1.13
C GLY A 255 -1.72 14.51 2.02
N ASP A 256 -0.93 14.22 3.05
CA ASP A 256 -0.29 15.22 3.93
C ASP A 256 1.23 15.12 3.83
N PRO A 257 1.85 15.81 2.85
CA PRO A 257 3.29 15.76 2.65
C PRO A 257 4.08 16.40 3.79
N PHE A 258 3.50 17.33 4.55
CA PHE A 258 4.17 17.91 5.70
C PHE A 258 4.33 16.88 6.83
N ALA A 259 3.25 16.19 7.17
CA ALA A 259 3.30 15.13 8.17
C ALA A 259 4.23 14.00 7.75
N GLU A 260 4.23 13.63 6.46
CA GLU A 260 5.14 12.60 5.94
C GLU A 260 6.61 13.06 5.97
N LYS A 261 6.90 14.34 5.70
CA LYS A 261 8.26 14.88 5.87
C LYS A 261 8.75 14.74 7.30
N VAL A 262 7.92 15.06 8.26
CA VAL A 262 8.26 14.89 9.70
C VAL A 262 8.47 13.41 10.03
N LEU A 263 7.65 12.55 9.45
CA LEU A 263 7.73 11.09 9.64
C LEU A 263 9.04 10.52 9.10
N ILE A 264 9.48 10.95 7.91
CA ILE A 264 10.77 10.56 7.32
C ILE A 264 11.91 10.86 8.29
N GLU A 265 12.00 12.09 8.80
CA GLU A 265 13.10 12.47 9.69
C GLU A 265 13.03 11.73 11.03
N CYS A 266 11.83 11.54 11.58
CA CYS A 266 11.61 10.73 12.79
C CYS A 266 12.07 9.28 12.61
N CYS A 267 11.72 8.63 11.52
CA CYS A 267 12.13 7.25 11.24
C CYS A 267 13.64 7.13 11.10
N LEU A 268 14.28 8.05 10.39
CA LEU A 268 15.72 8.05 10.23
C LEU A 268 16.46 8.24 11.57
N ASP A 269 15.91 9.05 12.47
CA ASP A 269 16.46 9.21 13.83
C ASP A 269 16.27 7.95 14.67
N LEU A 270 15.11 7.29 14.58
CA LEU A 270 14.85 6.00 15.24
C LEU A 270 15.82 4.91 14.75
N TYR A 271 16.14 4.87 13.46
CA TYR A 271 17.11 3.94 12.89
C TYR A 271 18.52 4.22 13.41
N ARG A 272 18.97 5.48 13.43
CA ARG A 272 20.27 5.87 14.00
C ARG A 272 20.38 5.52 15.48
N ALA A 273 19.27 5.63 16.21
CA ALA A 273 19.22 5.23 17.63
C ALA A 273 19.19 3.70 17.83
N ASN A 274 19.05 2.93 16.74
CA ASN A 274 18.98 1.46 16.73
C ASN A 274 17.93 0.88 17.70
N VAL A 275 16.77 1.53 17.78
CA VAL A 275 15.65 1.11 18.65
C VAL A 275 14.53 0.38 17.89
N VAL A 276 14.62 0.29 16.57
CA VAL A 276 13.64 -0.35 15.69
C VAL A 276 14.16 -1.71 15.25
N VAL A 277 13.39 -2.75 15.52
CA VAL A 277 13.69 -4.14 15.10
C VAL A 277 13.10 -4.44 13.73
N GLY A 278 11.88 -3.98 13.47
CA GLY A 278 11.19 -4.10 12.18
C GLY A 278 10.20 -2.97 12.02
N ILE A 279 9.83 -2.67 10.80
CA ILE A 279 8.91 -1.59 10.47
C ILE A 279 8.10 -1.95 9.22
N GLN A 280 6.86 -1.50 9.19
CA GLN A 280 5.93 -1.67 8.08
C GLN A 280 5.16 -0.37 7.88
N ASP A 281 4.96 0.03 6.63
CA ASP A 281 4.03 1.09 6.33
C ASP A 281 2.57 0.59 6.40
N LEU A 282 1.62 1.50 6.47
CA LEU A 282 0.21 1.17 6.40
C LEU A 282 -0.28 1.44 4.97
N GLY A 283 -0.21 0.42 4.12
CA GLY A 283 -0.73 0.44 2.77
C GLY A 283 -2.25 0.34 2.69
N GLY A 284 -2.77 -0.16 1.57
CA GLY A 284 -4.19 -0.15 1.23
C GLY A 284 -5.13 -0.84 2.23
N ALA A 285 -4.69 -1.92 2.88
CA ALA A 285 -5.46 -2.62 3.92
C ALA A 285 -5.16 -2.10 5.35
N GLY A 286 -4.37 -1.03 5.47
CA GLY A 286 -4.10 -0.33 6.72
C GLY A 286 -3.54 -1.23 7.81
N LEU A 287 -4.10 -1.13 9.02
CA LEU A 287 -3.65 -1.91 10.20
C LEU A 287 -3.75 -3.42 9.99
N SER A 288 -4.75 -3.90 9.29
CA SER A 288 -4.96 -5.35 9.06
C SER A 288 -3.78 -5.94 8.29
N CYS A 289 -3.35 -5.27 7.22
CA CYS A 289 -2.22 -5.69 6.40
C CYS A 289 -0.91 -5.58 7.19
N ALA A 290 -0.58 -4.38 7.67
CA ALA A 290 0.68 -4.13 8.34
C ALA A 290 0.93 -5.04 9.55
N THR A 291 -0.09 -5.26 10.39
CA THR A 291 0.07 -6.13 11.56
C THR A 291 0.15 -7.61 11.18
N ALA A 292 -0.64 -8.06 10.19
CA ALA A 292 -0.61 -9.44 9.73
C ALA A 292 0.74 -9.77 9.07
N GLU A 293 1.26 -8.88 8.23
CA GLU A 293 2.54 -9.05 7.54
C GLU A 293 3.71 -9.10 8.50
N LEU A 294 3.81 -8.13 9.43
CA LEU A 294 4.82 -8.13 10.49
C LEU A 294 4.81 -9.41 11.32
N ALA A 295 3.62 -9.89 11.70
CA ALA A 295 3.49 -11.11 12.48
C ALA A 295 3.86 -12.36 11.69
N SER A 296 3.42 -12.44 10.45
CA SER A 296 3.67 -13.57 9.55
C SER A 296 5.16 -13.70 9.24
N ALA A 297 5.81 -12.59 8.85
CA ALA A 297 7.24 -12.59 8.54
C ALA A 297 8.11 -12.91 9.77
N GLY A 298 7.71 -12.44 10.96
CA GLY A 298 8.39 -12.71 12.22
C GLY A 298 8.05 -14.04 12.86
N ALA A 299 7.10 -14.82 12.30
CA ALA A 299 6.56 -16.06 12.88
C ALA A 299 6.13 -15.88 14.35
N VAL A 300 5.48 -14.76 14.66
CA VAL A 300 5.01 -14.39 15.99
C VAL A 300 3.49 -14.16 16.02
N SER A 301 2.92 -14.11 17.23
CA SER A 301 1.54 -13.67 17.45
C SER A 301 1.52 -12.53 18.47
N TYR A 302 0.54 -11.63 18.30
CA TYR A 302 0.31 -10.56 19.26
C TYR A 302 -0.58 -11.06 20.41
N THR A 303 -0.15 -10.83 21.65
CA THR A 303 -0.98 -11.11 22.83
C THR A 303 -2.01 -9.99 23.03
N HIS A 304 -1.61 -8.75 22.76
CA HIS A 304 -2.44 -7.57 22.86
C HIS A 304 -2.01 -6.57 21.80
N LEU A 305 -2.96 -5.99 21.11
CA LEU A 305 -2.79 -4.82 20.26
C LEU A 305 -3.51 -3.66 20.95
N THR A 306 -2.75 -2.80 21.64
CA THR A 306 -3.30 -1.57 22.20
C THR A 306 -3.03 -0.43 21.24
N LEU A 307 -4.09 0.12 20.66
CA LEU A 307 -4.00 1.38 19.95
C LEU A 307 -3.98 2.52 20.98
N PRO A 308 -3.20 3.59 20.77
CA PRO A 308 -3.28 4.75 21.63
C PRO A 308 -4.69 5.34 21.55
N THR A 309 -5.41 5.27 22.69
CA THR A 309 -6.79 5.74 22.78
C THR A 309 -6.92 7.24 23.00
N LYS A 310 -5.79 7.94 23.11
CA LYS A 310 -5.74 9.40 23.19
C LYS A 310 -4.57 9.92 22.37
N ALA A 311 -4.88 10.77 21.45
CA ALA A 311 -3.97 11.75 20.92
C ALA A 311 -4.22 13.06 21.65
#